data_fa1c9f827714f97b777493d165044125
#
_entry.id   fa1c9f827714f97b777493d165044125
#
_cell.length_a   1.000
_cell.length_b   1.000
_cell.length_c   1.000
_cell.angle_alpha   90.00
_cell.angle_beta   90.00
_cell.angle_gamma   90.00
#
_symmetry.space_group_name_H-M   'P 1'
#
loop_
_entity.id
_entity.type
_entity.pdbx_description
1 polymer ?
#
loop_
_entity_poly.entity_id
_entity_poly.type
_entity_poly.pdbx_seq_one_letter_code
_entity_poly.pdbx_strand_id
1 'polypeptide(L)'
;MYIRISKTDKIIGWAASIGIGLTILVADFLYLWGSPLFDDYIIFALIEICLIPAVLYFLEHRWISGCDDNIPLLLRDLTEAQRAGLPLVRAIEEAAKREYGPLTGELKKTANQITWGIPFAEAILNFGERVGTVLAKRAARLMVEASRAGARVHDIFEVITNSVQEMRNLELERKAEMMPYTFIVYVAFFVFLFITIILTNIFFTPAATYAFMSLTMVEESKVILFRMGMAEAFLSGLVAGKMGEGAVSGGLKHSVIMLTIGYIVFIKFVGVF
;
A
#
# COMPACT_ATOMS: atom_id res chain seq x y z
N MET A 1 -9.74 -12.95 2.73
CA MET A 1 -9.36 -12.94 4.16
C MET A 1 -8.72 -11.59 4.48
N TYR A 2 -9.26 -10.87 5.46
CA TYR A 2 -8.73 -9.59 5.91
C TYR A 2 -7.92 -9.83 7.18
N ILE A 3 -6.64 -9.46 7.17
CA ILE A 3 -5.74 -9.64 8.31
C ILE A 3 -5.38 -8.27 8.84
N ARG A 4 -5.67 -8.03 10.13
CA ARG A 4 -5.22 -6.84 10.82
C ARG A 4 -3.82 -7.08 11.37
N ILE A 5 -2.86 -6.27 10.95
CA ILE A 5 -1.47 -6.35 11.41
C ILE A 5 -1.30 -5.47 12.64
N SER A 6 -0.72 -6.01 13.72
CA SER A 6 -0.40 -5.24 14.92
C SER A 6 0.72 -4.23 14.63
N LYS A 7 0.75 -3.12 15.37
CA LYS A 7 1.86 -2.15 15.29
C LYS A 7 3.21 -2.79 15.62
N THR A 8 3.23 -3.74 16.56
CA THR A 8 4.43 -4.50 16.93
C THR A 8 4.91 -5.37 15.79
N ASP A 9 4.01 -6.09 15.12
CA ASP A 9 4.36 -6.97 13.99
C ASP A 9 4.93 -6.19 12.81
N LYS A 10 4.43 -4.96 12.59
CA LYS A 10 5.00 -4.06 11.58
C LYS A 10 6.43 -3.66 11.91
N ILE A 11 6.67 -3.20 13.15
CA ILE A 11 8.01 -2.77 13.58
C ILE A 11 8.99 -3.94 13.49
N ILE A 12 8.57 -5.13 13.92
CA ILE A 12 9.39 -6.35 13.82
C ILE A 12 9.66 -6.70 12.37
N GLY A 13 8.65 -6.67 11.49
CA GLY A 13 8.81 -6.96 10.06
C GLY A 13 9.74 -5.98 9.36
N TRP A 14 9.63 -4.66 9.64
CA TRP A 14 10.54 -3.65 9.11
C TRP A 14 11.97 -3.84 9.63
N ALA A 15 12.14 -4.06 10.93
CA ALA A 15 13.44 -4.25 11.54
C ALA A 15 14.12 -5.52 11.02
N ALA A 16 13.37 -6.62 10.88
CA ALA A 16 13.88 -7.87 10.33
C ALA A 16 14.33 -7.71 8.87
N SER A 17 13.51 -7.09 8.01
CA SER A 17 13.84 -6.84 6.61
C SER A 17 15.09 -5.98 6.45
N ILE A 18 15.15 -4.84 7.17
CA ILE A 18 16.33 -3.96 7.16
C ILE A 18 17.55 -4.71 7.69
N GLY A 19 17.42 -5.51 8.77
CA GLY A 19 18.49 -6.28 9.36
C GLY A 19 19.06 -7.33 8.39
N ILE A 20 18.21 -8.10 7.72
CA ILE A 20 18.62 -9.10 6.73
C ILE A 20 19.29 -8.42 5.53
N GLY A 21 18.68 -7.38 4.98
CA GLY A 21 19.25 -6.66 3.84
C GLY A 21 20.59 -6.00 4.16
N LEU A 22 20.76 -5.40 5.34
CA LEU A 22 22.05 -4.86 5.79
C LEU A 22 23.11 -5.96 5.96
N THR A 23 22.72 -7.14 6.46
CA THR A 23 23.66 -8.27 6.58
C THR A 23 24.14 -8.74 5.21
N ILE A 24 23.25 -8.81 4.22
CA ILE A 24 23.61 -9.14 2.83
C ILE A 24 24.55 -8.08 2.27
N LEU A 25 24.25 -6.78 2.42
CA LEU A 25 25.10 -5.69 1.93
C LEU A 25 26.48 -5.68 2.58
N VAL A 26 26.57 -5.93 3.89
CA VAL A 26 27.86 -6.00 4.59
C VAL A 26 28.67 -7.22 4.14
N ALA A 27 28.02 -8.37 3.97
CA ALA A 27 28.67 -9.57 3.47
C ALA A 27 29.17 -9.37 2.03
N ASP A 28 28.37 -8.77 1.17
CA ASP A 28 28.72 -8.42 -0.20
C ASP A 28 29.94 -7.49 -0.25
N PHE A 29 29.92 -6.43 0.55
CA PHE A 29 31.04 -5.50 0.65
C PHE A 29 32.35 -6.15 1.14
N LEU A 30 32.28 -7.11 2.09
CA LEU A 30 33.44 -7.75 2.66
C LEU A 30 34.03 -8.86 1.76
N TYR A 31 33.19 -9.63 1.06
CA TYR A 31 33.60 -10.84 0.35
C TYR A 31 33.59 -10.71 -1.17
N LEU A 32 32.77 -9.81 -1.75
CA LEU A 32 32.54 -9.71 -3.18
C LEU A 32 33.00 -8.38 -3.79
N TRP A 33 33.66 -7.51 -3.00
CA TRP A 33 34.18 -6.24 -3.50
C TRP A 33 35.09 -6.43 -4.72
N GLY A 34 34.69 -5.86 -5.85
CA GLY A 34 35.41 -5.99 -7.12
C GLY A 34 35.11 -7.25 -7.92
N SER A 35 34.19 -8.11 -7.47
CA SER A 35 33.71 -9.24 -8.28
C SER A 35 32.55 -8.80 -9.19
N PRO A 36 32.32 -9.47 -10.32
CA PRO A 36 31.19 -9.18 -11.19
C PRO A 36 29.83 -9.41 -10.49
N LEU A 37 29.78 -10.25 -9.45
CA LEU A 37 28.57 -10.57 -8.69
C LEU A 37 28.15 -9.47 -7.67
N PHE A 38 29.03 -8.48 -7.42
CA PHE A 38 28.78 -7.42 -6.43
C PHE A 38 27.46 -6.66 -6.69
N ASP A 39 27.22 -6.26 -7.92
CA ASP A 39 26.02 -5.52 -8.28
C ASP A 39 24.73 -6.36 -8.15
N ASP A 40 24.81 -7.67 -8.39
CA ASP A 40 23.67 -8.60 -8.23
C ASP A 40 23.21 -8.69 -6.79
N TYR A 41 24.14 -8.88 -5.85
CA TYR A 41 23.81 -9.00 -4.43
C TYR A 41 23.26 -7.69 -3.84
N ILE A 42 23.73 -6.53 -4.32
CA ILE A 42 23.13 -5.22 -3.95
C ILE A 42 21.65 -5.19 -4.33
N ILE A 43 21.31 -5.65 -5.55
CA ILE A 43 19.92 -5.61 -6.01
C ILE A 43 19.06 -6.61 -5.25
N PHE A 44 19.56 -7.81 -4.99
CA PHE A 44 18.85 -8.79 -4.15
C PHE A 44 18.62 -8.26 -2.74
N ALA A 45 19.62 -7.61 -2.12
CA ALA A 45 19.46 -6.96 -0.83
C ALA A 45 18.38 -5.85 -0.88
N LEU A 46 18.37 -5.04 -1.94
CA LEU A 46 17.38 -3.97 -2.10
C LEU A 46 15.96 -4.52 -2.29
N ILE A 47 15.80 -5.57 -3.09
CA ILE A 47 14.53 -6.26 -3.28
C ILE A 47 14.05 -6.83 -1.93
N GLU A 48 14.94 -7.49 -1.17
CA GLU A 48 14.60 -8.08 0.12
C GLU A 48 14.17 -7.02 1.14
N ILE A 49 14.93 -5.92 1.26
CA ILE A 49 14.59 -4.78 2.14
C ILE A 49 13.19 -4.24 1.84
N CYS A 50 12.80 -4.22 0.57
CA CYS A 50 11.50 -3.70 0.15
C CYS A 50 10.37 -4.73 0.24
N LEU A 51 10.65 -6.02 0.10
CA LEU A 51 9.65 -7.07 -0.07
C LEU A 51 8.75 -7.24 1.16
N ILE A 52 9.34 -7.41 2.34
CA ILE A 52 8.58 -7.63 3.58
C ILE A 52 7.73 -6.40 3.91
N PRO A 53 8.26 -5.16 3.93
CA PRO A 53 7.44 -3.98 4.12
C PRO A 53 6.35 -3.80 3.07
N ALA A 54 6.61 -4.15 1.80
CA ALA A 54 5.60 -4.09 0.74
C ALA A 54 4.42 -5.03 1.01
N VAL A 55 4.68 -6.27 1.42
CA VAL A 55 3.66 -7.25 1.76
C VAL A 55 2.85 -6.80 2.98
N LEU A 56 3.52 -6.33 4.04
CA LEU A 56 2.85 -5.83 5.25
C LEU A 56 1.95 -4.64 4.93
N TYR A 57 2.45 -3.69 4.13
CA TYR A 57 1.67 -2.55 3.70
C TYR A 57 0.46 -2.96 2.86
N PHE A 58 0.63 -3.89 1.91
CA PHE A 58 -0.45 -4.39 1.07
C PHE A 58 -1.59 -5.03 1.89
N LEU A 59 -1.24 -5.88 2.86
CA LEU A 59 -2.22 -6.53 3.73
C LEU A 59 -2.98 -5.52 4.59
N GLU A 60 -2.25 -4.55 5.16
CA GLU A 60 -2.86 -3.47 5.94
C GLU A 60 -3.76 -2.57 5.10
N HIS A 61 -3.28 -2.14 3.94
CA HIS A 61 -4.05 -1.27 3.05
C HIS A 61 -5.35 -1.95 2.60
N ARG A 62 -5.30 -3.25 2.31
CA ARG A 62 -6.48 -4.05 1.98
C ARG A 62 -7.49 -4.09 3.14
N TRP A 63 -7.01 -4.22 4.38
CA TRP A 63 -7.87 -4.21 5.57
C TRP A 63 -8.50 -2.84 5.78
N ILE A 64 -7.71 -1.76 5.72
CA ILE A 64 -8.15 -0.37 5.84
C ILE A 64 -9.21 -0.03 4.79
N SER A 65 -8.90 -0.29 3.51
CA SER A 65 -9.85 -0.02 2.42
C SER A 65 -11.14 -0.80 2.60
N GLY A 66 -11.04 -2.09 2.98
CA GLY A 66 -12.23 -2.89 3.26
C GLY A 66 -13.07 -2.38 4.42
N CYS A 67 -12.45 -1.79 5.47
CA CYS A 67 -13.20 -1.11 6.53
C CYS A 67 -13.92 0.13 6.00
N ASP A 68 -13.19 1.00 5.30
CA ASP A 68 -13.73 2.28 4.82
C ASP A 68 -14.84 2.08 3.76
N ASP A 69 -14.78 1.02 2.95
CA ASP A 69 -15.83 0.65 2.00
C ASP A 69 -17.14 0.24 2.72
N ASN A 70 -17.06 -0.34 3.91
CA ASN A 70 -18.22 -0.86 4.64
C ASN A 70 -18.78 0.11 5.69
N ILE A 71 -18.09 1.20 6.05
CA ILE A 71 -18.62 2.20 6.99
C ILE A 71 -19.89 2.88 6.48
N PRO A 72 -19.98 3.35 5.21
CA PRO A 72 -21.22 3.94 4.69
C PRO A 72 -22.39 2.96 4.72
N LEU A 73 -22.15 1.68 4.40
CA LEU A 73 -23.18 0.64 4.45
C LEU A 73 -23.70 0.44 5.89
N LEU A 74 -22.78 0.35 6.86
CA LEU A 74 -23.15 0.27 8.28
C LEU A 74 -23.99 1.47 8.71
N LEU A 75 -23.58 2.69 8.37
CA LEU A 75 -24.33 3.90 8.72
C LEU A 75 -25.71 3.93 8.09
N ARG A 76 -25.83 3.51 6.84
CA ARG A 76 -27.11 3.39 6.15
C ARG A 76 -28.06 2.43 6.85
N ASP A 77 -27.58 1.22 7.21
CA ASP A 77 -28.37 0.24 7.93
C ASP A 77 -28.82 0.75 9.31
N LEU A 78 -27.96 1.50 10.01
CA LEU A 78 -28.31 2.14 11.28
C LEU A 78 -29.37 3.24 11.07
N THR A 79 -29.28 4.03 10.00
CA THR A 79 -30.27 5.04 9.64
C THR A 79 -31.64 4.41 9.35
N GLU A 80 -31.66 3.30 8.59
CA GLU A 80 -32.89 2.56 8.30
C GLU A 80 -33.50 1.95 9.57
N ALA A 81 -32.67 1.41 10.48
CA ALA A 81 -33.14 0.93 11.76
C ALA A 81 -33.75 2.05 12.63
N GLN A 82 -33.13 3.23 12.63
CA GLN A 82 -33.68 4.42 13.31
C GLN A 82 -35.01 4.90 12.70
N ARG A 83 -35.15 4.84 11.37
CA ARG A 83 -36.43 5.11 10.68
C ARG A 83 -37.54 4.16 11.12
N ALA A 84 -37.18 2.91 11.35
CA ALA A 84 -38.12 1.89 11.87
C ALA A 84 -38.41 2.04 13.38
N GLY A 85 -37.84 3.06 14.05
CA GLY A 85 -38.05 3.33 15.47
C GLY A 85 -37.20 2.49 16.43
N LEU A 86 -36.19 1.76 15.93
CA LEU A 86 -35.30 1.02 16.83
C LEU A 86 -34.36 1.97 17.57
N PRO A 87 -34.18 1.83 18.90
CA PRO A 87 -33.14 2.54 19.65
C PRO A 87 -31.72 2.22 19.11
N LEU A 88 -30.80 3.20 19.16
CA LEU A 88 -29.43 3.04 18.64
C LEU A 88 -28.70 1.82 19.17
N VAL A 89 -28.85 1.50 20.45
CA VAL A 89 -28.29 0.30 21.08
C VAL A 89 -28.76 -0.95 20.35
N ARG A 90 -30.06 -1.08 20.13
CA ARG A 90 -30.65 -2.23 19.41
C ARG A 90 -30.27 -2.25 17.95
N ALA A 91 -30.15 -1.08 17.30
CA ALA A 91 -29.68 -0.99 15.92
C ALA A 91 -28.26 -1.54 15.75
N ILE A 92 -27.33 -1.25 16.70
CA ILE A 92 -25.98 -1.82 16.70
C ILE A 92 -26.00 -3.35 16.95
N GLU A 93 -26.84 -3.83 17.88
CA GLU A 93 -26.98 -5.27 18.13
C GLU A 93 -27.47 -6.02 16.88
N GLU A 94 -28.45 -5.48 16.17
CA GLU A 94 -28.96 -6.06 14.92
C GLU A 94 -27.92 -5.96 13.77
N ALA A 95 -27.24 -4.83 13.65
CA ALA A 95 -26.17 -4.66 12.70
C ALA A 95 -25.02 -5.66 12.95
N ALA A 96 -24.69 -5.96 14.20
CA ALA A 96 -23.64 -6.94 14.53
C ALA A 96 -23.94 -8.38 14.06
N LYS A 97 -25.18 -8.70 13.69
CA LYS A 97 -25.59 -9.99 13.12
C LYS A 97 -25.35 -10.08 11.62
N ARG A 98 -25.16 -8.93 10.96
CA ARG A 98 -24.92 -8.84 9.50
C ARG A 98 -23.42 -8.88 9.19
N GLU A 99 -23.09 -9.03 7.92
CA GLU A 99 -21.70 -9.05 7.44
C GLU A 99 -21.32 -7.72 6.81
N TYR A 100 -20.29 -7.07 7.39
CA TYR A 100 -19.67 -5.84 6.89
C TYR A 100 -18.17 -6.05 6.62
N GLY A 101 -17.82 -7.20 6.05
CA GLY A 101 -16.43 -7.52 5.76
C GLY A 101 -15.54 -7.45 7.01
N PRO A 102 -14.43 -6.68 6.97
CA PRO A 102 -13.51 -6.58 8.11
C PRO A 102 -14.09 -5.89 9.34
N LEU A 103 -15.16 -5.10 9.19
CA LEU A 103 -15.84 -4.43 10.33
C LEU A 103 -16.66 -5.39 11.19
N THR A 104 -17.09 -6.54 10.65
CA THR A 104 -18.00 -7.46 11.33
C THR A 104 -17.48 -7.88 12.71
N GLY A 105 -16.20 -8.22 12.80
CA GLY A 105 -15.58 -8.63 14.06
C GLY A 105 -15.52 -7.50 15.09
N GLU A 106 -15.21 -6.29 14.65
CA GLU A 106 -15.13 -5.12 15.54
C GLU A 106 -16.52 -4.65 15.97
N LEU A 107 -17.51 -4.79 15.10
CA LEU A 107 -18.91 -4.46 15.42
C LEU A 107 -19.49 -5.45 16.45
N LYS A 108 -19.22 -6.75 16.32
CA LYS A 108 -19.59 -7.76 17.33
C LYS A 108 -18.99 -7.45 18.70
N LYS A 109 -17.72 -7.04 18.74
CA LYS A 109 -17.09 -6.61 20.02
C LYS A 109 -17.79 -5.39 20.60
N THR A 110 -18.21 -4.45 19.77
CA THR A 110 -18.92 -3.24 20.20
C THR A 110 -20.29 -3.58 20.77
N ALA A 111 -21.05 -4.45 20.10
CA ALA A 111 -22.33 -4.93 20.58
C ALA A 111 -22.19 -5.64 21.95
N ASN A 112 -21.16 -6.51 22.11
CA ASN A 112 -20.87 -7.17 23.37
C ASN A 112 -20.50 -6.18 24.48
N GLN A 113 -19.72 -5.13 24.19
CA GLN A 113 -19.41 -4.07 25.15
C GLN A 113 -20.68 -3.38 25.67
N ILE A 114 -21.60 -3.05 24.77
CA ILE A 114 -22.88 -2.45 25.12
C ILE A 114 -23.72 -3.41 25.99
N THR A 115 -23.78 -4.70 25.64
CA THR A 115 -24.49 -5.72 26.41
C THR A 115 -23.92 -5.89 27.84
N TRP A 116 -22.59 -5.68 28.01
CA TRP A 116 -21.93 -5.71 29.33
C TRP A 116 -22.11 -4.41 30.12
N GLY A 117 -22.87 -3.44 29.61
CA GLY A 117 -23.20 -2.20 30.28
C GLY A 117 -22.26 -1.05 30.04
N ILE A 118 -21.33 -1.16 29.09
CA ILE A 118 -20.51 -0.02 28.66
C ILE A 118 -21.43 0.99 27.94
N PRO A 119 -21.36 2.29 28.28
CA PRO A 119 -22.17 3.33 27.63
C PRO A 119 -21.99 3.32 26.11
N PHE A 120 -23.09 3.52 25.38
CA PHE A 120 -23.10 3.57 23.91
C PHE A 120 -22.01 4.47 23.33
N ALA A 121 -21.87 5.69 23.89
CA ALA A 121 -20.89 6.67 23.43
C ALA A 121 -19.46 6.14 23.55
N GLU A 122 -19.12 5.50 24.67
CA GLU A 122 -17.80 4.92 24.90
C GLU A 122 -17.55 3.72 23.98
N ALA A 123 -18.50 2.81 23.86
CA ALA A 123 -18.39 1.63 22.99
C ALA A 123 -18.18 2.01 21.52
N ILE A 124 -18.86 3.04 21.02
CA ILE A 124 -18.73 3.54 19.64
C ILE A 124 -17.39 4.26 19.43
N LEU A 125 -16.93 5.07 20.38
CA LEU A 125 -15.58 5.67 20.27
C LEU A 125 -14.49 4.59 20.26
N ASN A 126 -14.62 3.60 21.16
CA ASN A 126 -13.72 2.44 21.17
C ASN A 126 -13.73 1.65 19.86
N PHE A 127 -14.91 1.52 19.21
CA PHE A 127 -15.01 0.95 17.86
C PHE A 127 -14.19 1.75 16.85
N GLY A 128 -14.36 3.07 16.80
CA GLY A 128 -13.61 3.95 15.90
C GLY A 128 -12.09 3.85 16.11
N GLU A 129 -11.62 3.79 17.37
CA GLU A 129 -10.21 3.64 17.70
C GLU A 129 -9.67 2.23 17.35
N ARG A 130 -10.46 1.18 17.55
CA ARG A 130 -10.08 -0.18 17.15
C ARG A 130 -10.01 -0.34 15.63
N VAL A 131 -10.96 0.20 14.87
CA VAL A 131 -10.91 0.21 13.40
C VAL A 131 -9.71 1.03 12.92
N GLY A 132 -9.48 2.20 13.51
CA GLY A 132 -8.25 2.99 13.36
C GLY A 132 -8.19 3.85 12.10
N THR A 133 -9.16 3.76 11.18
CA THR A 133 -9.21 4.61 9.97
C THR A 133 -9.72 6.00 10.30
N VAL A 134 -9.35 6.98 9.48
CA VAL A 134 -9.82 8.37 9.66
C VAL A 134 -11.34 8.45 9.51
N LEU A 135 -11.88 7.70 8.53
CA LEU A 135 -13.33 7.66 8.27
C LEU A 135 -14.08 7.03 9.44
N ALA A 136 -13.61 5.90 9.98
CA ALA A 136 -14.22 5.24 11.14
C ALA A 136 -14.24 6.13 12.37
N LYS A 137 -13.13 6.82 12.66
CA LYS A 137 -13.05 7.75 13.81
C LYS A 137 -14.01 8.93 13.67
N ARG A 138 -14.12 9.48 12.47
CA ARG A 138 -15.08 10.55 12.19
C ARG A 138 -16.52 10.06 12.32
N ALA A 139 -16.86 8.93 11.70
CA ALA A 139 -18.17 8.32 11.80
C ALA A 139 -18.56 8.02 13.26
N ALA A 140 -17.64 7.45 14.05
CA ALA A 140 -17.86 7.17 15.46
C ALA A 140 -18.18 8.43 16.28
N ARG A 141 -17.42 9.51 16.11
CA ARG A 141 -17.69 10.79 16.78
C ARG A 141 -19.05 11.37 16.39
N LEU A 142 -19.37 11.37 15.10
CA LEU A 142 -20.65 11.87 14.61
C LEU A 142 -21.82 11.01 15.14
N MET A 143 -21.68 9.69 15.21
CA MET A 143 -22.70 8.81 15.82
C MET A 143 -22.94 9.14 17.30
N VAL A 144 -21.88 9.44 18.06
CA VAL A 144 -22.00 9.83 19.46
C VAL A 144 -22.71 11.17 19.60
N GLU A 145 -22.36 12.18 18.79
CA GLU A 145 -23.06 13.48 18.81
C GLU A 145 -24.53 13.34 18.42
N ALA A 146 -24.82 12.54 17.38
CA ALA A 146 -26.20 12.24 17.00
C ALA A 146 -26.98 11.57 18.14
N SER A 147 -26.37 10.65 18.90
CA SER A 147 -27.03 9.97 20.01
C SER A 147 -27.48 10.92 21.12
N ARG A 148 -26.84 12.09 21.24
CA ARG A 148 -27.18 13.14 22.21
C ARG A 148 -28.33 14.04 21.75
N ALA A 149 -28.67 14.01 20.47
CA ALA A 149 -29.70 14.90 19.89
C ALA A 149 -31.15 14.48 20.18
N GLY A 150 -31.38 13.36 20.84
CA GLY A 150 -32.73 12.92 21.28
C GLY A 150 -33.67 12.64 20.11
N ALA A 151 -34.82 13.33 20.06
CA ALA A 151 -35.87 13.07 19.06
C ALA A 151 -35.47 13.28 17.59
N ARG A 152 -34.41 14.03 17.31
CA ARG A 152 -33.91 14.29 15.94
C ARG A 152 -32.75 13.40 15.53
N VAL A 153 -32.50 12.31 16.23
CA VAL A 153 -31.41 11.37 15.94
C VAL A 153 -31.47 10.90 14.49
N HIS A 154 -32.64 10.57 13.98
CA HIS A 154 -32.85 10.10 12.62
C HIS A 154 -32.35 11.08 11.56
N ASP A 155 -32.78 12.35 11.62
CA ASP A 155 -32.42 13.38 10.64
C ASP A 155 -30.89 13.59 10.62
N ILE A 156 -30.28 13.57 11.80
CA ILE A 156 -28.83 13.73 11.95
C ILE A 156 -28.09 12.52 11.38
N PHE A 157 -28.57 11.29 11.62
CA PHE A 157 -27.95 10.08 11.04
C PHE A 157 -28.03 10.06 9.52
N GLU A 158 -29.09 10.55 8.93
CA GLU A 158 -29.21 10.68 7.46
C GLU A 158 -28.16 11.64 6.90
N VAL A 159 -28.00 12.82 7.51
CA VAL A 159 -26.97 13.80 7.12
C VAL A 159 -25.56 13.21 7.29
N ILE A 160 -25.30 12.49 8.38
CA ILE A 160 -24.01 11.83 8.63
C ILE A 160 -23.72 10.77 7.57
N THR A 161 -24.71 9.93 7.26
CA THR A 161 -24.58 8.87 6.26
C THR A 161 -24.22 9.43 4.89
N ASN A 162 -24.93 10.48 4.46
CA ASN A 162 -24.66 11.15 3.20
C ASN A 162 -23.26 11.80 3.18
N SER A 163 -22.87 12.49 4.26
CA SER A 163 -21.57 13.12 4.37
C SER A 163 -20.40 12.11 4.36
N VAL A 164 -20.56 10.98 5.05
CA VAL A 164 -19.54 9.92 5.05
C VAL A 164 -19.45 9.22 3.70
N GLN A 165 -20.58 9.00 3.03
CA GLN A 165 -20.63 8.46 1.67
C GLN A 165 -19.92 9.40 0.68
N GLU A 166 -20.19 10.71 0.76
CA GLU A 166 -19.56 11.72 -0.07
C GLU A 166 -18.03 11.74 0.14
N MET A 167 -17.58 11.74 1.41
CA MET A 167 -16.15 11.65 1.72
C MET A 167 -15.50 10.41 1.10
N ARG A 168 -16.17 9.27 1.15
CA ARG A 168 -15.66 8.04 0.53
C ARG A 168 -15.61 8.13 -0.99
N ASN A 169 -16.65 8.69 -1.59
CA ASN A 169 -16.70 8.90 -3.04
C ASN A 169 -15.56 9.82 -3.52
N LEU A 170 -15.30 10.93 -2.82
CA LEU A 170 -14.19 11.83 -3.13
C LEU A 170 -12.81 11.15 -3.02
N GLU A 171 -12.63 10.26 -2.04
CA GLU A 171 -11.40 9.44 -1.96
C GLU A 171 -11.23 8.52 -3.16
N LEU A 172 -12.31 7.84 -3.57
CA LEU A 172 -12.31 6.92 -4.72
C LEU A 172 -12.09 7.69 -6.03
N GLU A 173 -12.71 8.84 -6.20
CA GLU A 173 -12.53 9.73 -7.35
C GLU A 173 -11.08 10.20 -7.45
N ARG A 174 -10.50 10.71 -6.36
CA ARG A 174 -9.08 11.08 -6.34
C ARG A 174 -8.16 9.91 -6.70
N LYS A 175 -8.46 8.71 -6.21
CA LYS A 175 -7.68 7.52 -6.54
C LYS A 175 -7.78 7.17 -8.02
N ALA A 176 -8.99 7.28 -8.60
CA ALA A 176 -9.21 7.05 -10.02
C ALA A 176 -8.48 8.09 -10.90
N GLU A 177 -8.48 9.36 -10.50
CA GLU A 177 -7.76 10.43 -11.20
C GLU A 177 -6.23 10.24 -11.15
N MET A 178 -5.69 9.66 -10.07
CA MET A 178 -4.25 9.41 -9.92
C MET A 178 -3.77 8.13 -10.63
N MET A 179 -4.66 7.21 -10.98
CA MET A 179 -4.32 5.94 -11.63
C MET A 179 -3.58 6.10 -12.98
N PRO A 180 -3.99 7.03 -13.89
CA PRO A 180 -3.26 7.28 -15.14
C PRO A 180 -1.81 7.72 -14.93
N TYR A 181 -1.52 8.50 -13.89
CA TYR A 181 -0.15 8.94 -13.59
C TYR A 181 0.74 7.76 -13.18
N THR A 182 0.20 6.83 -12.41
CA THR A 182 0.90 5.57 -12.09
C THR A 182 1.25 4.80 -13.36
N PHE A 183 0.32 4.72 -14.32
CA PHE A 183 0.55 4.08 -15.61
C PHE A 183 1.66 4.78 -16.42
N ILE A 184 1.68 6.12 -16.45
CA ILE A 184 2.71 6.90 -17.13
C ILE A 184 4.11 6.57 -16.58
N VAL A 185 4.26 6.42 -15.24
CA VAL A 185 5.53 6.06 -14.63
C VAL A 185 6.01 4.68 -15.12
N TYR A 186 5.11 3.69 -15.23
CA TYR A 186 5.46 2.38 -15.80
C TYR A 186 5.87 2.48 -17.26
N VAL A 187 5.14 3.26 -18.07
CA VAL A 187 5.50 3.47 -19.48
C VAL A 187 6.89 4.11 -19.60
N ALA A 188 7.19 5.14 -18.81
CA ALA A 188 8.51 5.78 -18.80
C ALA A 188 9.63 4.78 -18.48
N PHE A 189 9.44 3.93 -17.47
CA PHE A 189 10.37 2.86 -17.11
C PHE A 189 10.59 1.86 -18.26
N PHE A 190 9.52 1.39 -18.91
CA PHE A 190 9.65 0.48 -20.06
C PHE A 190 10.33 1.13 -21.27
N VAL A 191 10.06 2.42 -21.52
CA VAL A 191 10.75 3.19 -22.56
C VAL A 191 12.25 3.28 -22.28
N PHE A 192 12.64 3.54 -21.03
CA PHE A 192 14.04 3.53 -20.60
C PHE A 192 14.70 2.16 -20.86
N LEU A 193 14.06 1.06 -20.43
CA LEU A 193 14.57 -0.30 -20.69
C LEU A 193 14.73 -0.57 -22.19
N PHE A 194 13.75 -0.19 -22.98
CA PHE A 194 13.77 -0.37 -24.44
C PHE A 194 14.93 0.40 -25.08
N ILE A 195 15.12 1.67 -24.70
CA ILE A 195 16.24 2.49 -25.20
C ILE A 195 17.58 1.87 -24.81
N THR A 196 17.70 1.37 -23.59
CA THR A 196 18.92 0.71 -23.08
C THR A 196 19.26 -0.55 -23.89
N ILE A 197 18.27 -1.37 -24.21
CA ILE A 197 18.45 -2.56 -25.06
C ILE A 197 18.93 -2.15 -26.46
N ILE A 198 18.30 -1.16 -27.07
CA ILE A 198 18.70 -0.64 -28.41
C ILE A 198 20.12 -0.12 -28.35
N LEU A 199 20.43 0.74 -27.41
CA LEU A 199 21.76 1.34 -27.27
C LEU A 199 22.85 0.30 -27.13
N THR A 200 22.62 -0.72 -26.30
CA THR A 200 23.58 -1.79 -26.07
C THR A 200 23.76 -2.69 -27.30
N ASN A 201 22.67 -3.17 -27.88
CA ASN A 201 22.75 -4.18 -28.95
C ASN A 201 23.03 -3.56 -30.33
N ILE A 202 22.58 -2.34 -30.60
CA ILE A 202 22.72 -1.71 -31.91
C ILE A 202 23.95 -0.78 -31.97
N PHE A 203 24.34 -0.19 -30.83
CA PHE A 203 25.46 0.75 -30.80
C PHE A 203 26.72 0.18 -30.14
N PHE A 204 26.67 -0.21 -28.88
CA PHE A 204 27.86 -0.61 -28.13
C PHE A 204 28.46 -1.95 -28.61
N THR A 205 27.65 -2.95 -28.85
CA THR A 205 28.12 -4.26 -29.31
C THR A 205 28.79 -4.19 -30.69
N PRO A 206 28.19 -3.54 -31.72
CA PRO A 206 28.86 -3.34 -33.00
C PRO A 206 30.09 -2.42 -32.93
N ALA A 207 30.06 -1.36 -32.08
CA ALA A 207 31.21 -0.46 -31.93
C ALA A 207 32.45 -1.19 -31.40
N ALA A 208 32.28 -2.16 -30.52
CA ALA A 208 33.36 -3.03 -30.07
C ALA A 208 33.85 -3.98 -31.20
N THR A 209 32.92 -4.55 -31.97
CA THR A 209 33.24 -5.47 -33.06
C THR A 209 34.05 -4.78 -34.16
N TYR A 210 33.74 -3.52 -34.51
CA TYR A 210 34.47 -2.74 -35.50
C TYR A 210 35.66 -1.95 -34.95
N ALA A 211 36.08 -2.25 -33.69
CA ALA A 211 37.22 -1.60 -33.01
C ALA A 211 37.10 -0.07 -32.80
N PHE A 212 35.90 0.49 -32.87
CA PHE A 212 35.65 1.90 -32.55
C PHE A 212 35.69 2.15 -31.05
N MET A 213 35.40 1.12 -30.23
CA MET A 213 35.48 1.14 -28.77
C MET A 213 36.22 -0.09 -28.24
N SER A 214 36.94 0.05 -27.14
CA SER A 214 37.53 -1.09 -26.47
C SER A 214 36.45 -1.96 -25.82
N LEU A 215 36.65 -3.26 -25.72
CA LEU A 215 35.74 -4.17 -25.04
C LEU A 215 35.50 -3.75 -23.58
N THR A 216 36.56 -3.27 -22.91
CA THR A 216 36.48 -2.76 -21.53
C THR A 216 35.53 -1.56 -21.40
N MET A 217 35.58 -0.61 -22.33
CA MET A 217 34.65 0.55 -22.33
C MET A 217 33.20 0.12 -22.55
N VAL A 218 32.97 -0.90 -23.36
CA VAL A 218 31.60 -1.42 -23.59
C VAL A 218 31.06 -2.10 -22.34
N GLU A 219 31.86 -2.94 -21.66
CA GLU A 219 31.46 -3.58 -20.42
C GLU A 219 31.23 -2.59 -19.29
N GLU A 220 32.10 -1.60 -19.10
CA GLU A 220 31.89 -0.51 -18.14
C GLU A 220 30.60 0.26 -18.43
N SER A 221 30.30 0.54 -19.71
CA SER A 221 29.07 1.23 -20.10
C SER A 221 27.82 0.41 -19.78
N LYS A 222 27.84 -0.92 -19.99
CA LYS A 222 26.74 -1.80 -19.62
C LYS A 222 26.50 -1.80 -18.11
N VAL A 223 27.56 -1.87 -17.30
CA VAL A 223 27.45 -1.81 -15.84
C VAL A 223 26.87 -0.50 -15.36
N ILE A 224 27.29 0.63 -15.94
CA ILE A 224 26.73 1.95 -15.63
C ILE A 224 25.23 2.00 -15.96
N LEU A 225 24.84 1.56 -17.16
CA LEU A 225 23.42 1.50 -17.56
C LEU A 225 22.58 0.61 -16.65
N PHE A 226 23.14 -0.53 -16.24
CA PHE A 226 22.51 -1.42 -15.28
C PHE A 226 22.25 -0.73 -13.93
N ARG A 227 23.27 -0.09 -13.35
CA ARG A 227 23.14 0.63 -12.08
C ARG A 227 22.13 1.78 -12.18
N MET A 228 22.15 2.54 -13.27
CA MET A 228 21.17 3.61 -13.53
C MET A 228 19.75 3.03 -13.66
N GLY A 229 19.58 1.93 -14.40
CA GLY A 229 18.29 1.27 -14.58
C GLY A 229 17.71 0.72 -13.27
N MET A 230 18.55 0.18 -12.39
CA MET A 230 18.10 -0.28 -11.09
C MET A 230 17.71 0.89 -10.16
N ALA A 231 18.48 1.98 -10.19
CA ALA A 231 18.15 3.20 -9.44
C ALA A 231 16.81 3.81 -9.95
N GLU A 232 16.63 3.86 -11.27
CA GLU A 232 15.37 4.31 -11.87
C GLU A 232 14.19 3.41 -11.47
N ALA A 233 14.34 2.08 -11.57
CA ALA A 233 13.32 1.11 -11.18
C ALA A 233 12.87 1.32 -9.73
N PHE A 234 13.82 1.52 -8.82
CA PHE A 234 13.52 1.75 -7.41
C PHE A 234 12.78 3.07 -7.18
N LEU A 235 13.32 4.19 -7.70
CA LEU A 235 12.74 5.51 -7.51
C LEU A 235 11.37 5.66 -8.19
N SER A 236 11.25 5.19 -9.43
CA SER A 236 9.99 5.19 -10.19
C SER A 236 8.91 4.37 -9.50
N GLY A 237 9.27 3.23 -8.90
CA GLY A 237 8.34 2.45 -8.10
C GLY A 237 7.81 3.21 -6.87
N LEU A 238 8.67 3.94 -6.16
CA LEU A 238 8.25 4.77 -5.02
C LEU A 238 7.31 5.91 -5.48
N VAL A 239 7.61 6.54 -6.62
CA VAL A 239 6.75 7.58 -7.21
C VAL A 239 5.41 7.01 -7.61
N ALA A 240 5.38 5.85 -8.30
CA ALA A 240 4.15 5.18 -8.71
C ALA A 240 3.20 4.91 -7.52
N GLY A 241 3.74 4.44 -6.39
CA GLY A 241 2.94 4.21 -5.19
C GLY A 241 2.47 5.50 -4.50
N LYS A 242 3.32 6.54 -4.49
CA LYS A 242 2.93 7.85 -3.96
C LYS A 242 1.78 8.46 -4.77
N MET A 243 1.80 8.32 -6.09
CA MET A 243 0.74 8.81 -6.97
C MET A 243 -0.53 7.95 -6.81
N GLY A 244 -0.43 6.62 -6.90
CA GLY A 244 -1.61 5.73 -6.89
C GLY A 244 -2.29 5.59 -5.53
N GLU A 245 -1.52 5.54 -4.43
CA GLU A 245 -2.04 5.26 -3.08
C GLU A 245 -1.88 6.41 -2.10
N GLY A 246 -1.25 7.51 -2.52
CA GLY A 246 -1.01 8.67 -1.67
C GLY A 246 0.10 8.49 -0.63
N ALA A 247 0.72 7.32 -0.53
CA ALA A 247 1.77 6.98 0.43
C ALA A 247 3.02 6.41 -0.27
N VAL A 248 4.20 6.84 0.17
CA VAL A 248 5.49 6.33 -0.36
C VAL A 248 5.64 4.82 -0.05
N SER A 249 5.17 4.39 1.12
CA SER A 249 5.19 2.96 1.50
C SER A 249 4.38 2.07 0.55
N GLY A 250 3.33 2.59 -0.10
CA GLY A 250 2.62 1.91 -1.18
C GLY A 250 3.48 1.69 -2.43
N GLY A 251 4.53 2.50 -2.60
CA GLY A 251 5.48 2.39 -3.70
C GLY A 251 6.42 1.20 -3.61
N LEU A 252 6.67 0.67 -2.42
CA LEU A 252 7.59 -0.44 -2.23
C LEU A 252 7.22 -1.68 -3.07
N LYS A 253 5.93 -1.98 -3.21
CA LYS A 253 5.48 -3.08 -4.07
C LYS A 253 5.77 -2.82 -5.55
N HIS A 254 5.60 -1.56 -6.02
CA HIS A 254 5.92 -1.17 -7.39
C HIS A 254 7.43 -1.18 -7.63
N SER A 255 8.23 -0.74 -6.65
CA SER A 255 9.70 -0.82 -6.70
C SER A 255 10.19 -2.27 -6.81
N VAL A 256 9.65 -3.19 -6.02
CA VAL A 256 10.00 -4.63 -6.11
C VAL A 256 9.66 -5.19 -7.49
N ILE A 257 8.49 -4.86 -8.04
CA ILE A 257 8.08 -5.32 -9.38
C ILE A 257 9.02 -4.76 -10.45
N MET A 258 9.29 -3.45 -10.44
CA MET A 258 10.14 -2.79 -11.44
C MET A 258 11.60 -3.26 -11.34
N LEU A 259 12.15 -3.41 -10.12
CA LEU A 259 13.50 -3.96 -9.91
C LEU A 259 13.61 -5.37 -10.46
N THR A 260 12.62 -6.22 -10.18
CA THR A 260 12.63 -7.62 -10.66
C THR A 260 12.55 -7.67 -12.19
N ILE A 261 11.66 -6.89 -12.80
CA ILE A 261 11.54 -6.82 -14.27
C ILE A 261 12.83 -6.26 -14.89
N GLY A 262 13.35 -5.14 -14.37
CA GLY A 262 14.59 -4.53 -14.82
C GLY A 262 15.75 -5.50 -14.77
N TYR A 263 15.94 -6.18 -13.64
CA TYR A 263 16.99 -7.19 -13.45
C TYR A 263 16.90 -8.31 -14.50
N ILE A 264 15.72 -8.88 -14.73
CA ILE A 264 15.51 -9.94 -15.73
C ILE A 264 15.83 -9.43 -17.15
N VAL A 265 15.42 -8.22 -17.48
CA VAL A 265 15.65 -7.61 -18.78
C VAL A 265 17.15 -7.36 -19.00
N PHE A 266 17.86 -6.83 -18.03
CA PHE A 266 19.29 -6.58 -18.15
C PHE A 266 20.10 -7.86 -18.33
N ILE A 267 19.81 -8.93 -17.58
CA ILE A 267 20.49 -10.22 -17.74
C ILE A 267 20.22 -10.81 -19.13
N LYS A 268 18.97 -10.84 -19.58
CA LYS A 268 18.60 -11.53 -20.82
C LYS A 268 18.96 -10.77 -22.10
N PHE A 269 18.84 -9.44 -22.10
CA PHE A 269 18.90 -8.64 -23.32
C PHE A 269 20.13 -7.73 -23.41
N VAL A 270 20.70 -7.34 -22.28
CA VAL A 270 21.88 -6.47 -22.25
C VAL A 270 23.17 -7.29 -22.05
N GLY A 271 23.06 -8.44 -21.36
CA GLY A 271 24.22 -9.33 -21.14
C GLY A 271 25.26 -8.62 -20.28
N VAL A 272 24.90 -8.21 -19.06
CA VAL A 272 25.79 -7.47 -18.15
C VAL A 272 26.75 -8.40 -17.42
N PHE A 273 26.42 -9.70 -17.34
CA PHE A 273 27.20 -10.76 -16.65
C PHE A 273 27.39 -11.96 -17.56
#